data_8524d1e1712b0b48f0a94b1088b3351f
#
_entry.id   8524d1e1712b0b48f0a94b1088b3351f
#
_cell.length_a   1.000
_cell.length_b   1.000
_cell.length_c   1.000
_cell.angle_alpha   90.00
_cell.angle_beta   90.00
_cell.angle_gamma   90.00
#
_symmetry.space_group_name_H-M   'P 1'
#
loop_
_entity.id
_entity.type
_entity.pdbx_description
1 polymer ?
#
loop_
_entity_poly.entity_id
_entity_poly.type
_entity_poly.pdbx_seq_one_letter_code
_entity_poly.pdbx_strand_id
1 'polypeptide(L)'
;MTQFVLDTDIVSLLQHGHQTVVGHIGRHRPDEVATTIITVEEQLSAWYTLLRRAKTTLELVPVYERMSDTIRFLSRLPVLTFSERAAPVYDQLRRQKPRVGRLDLRIAAIAVSHHAVLVTRNLRDFEDIDSLIVVDWSRE
;
A
#
# COMPACT_ATOMS: atom_id res chain seq x y z
N MET A 1 3.59 13.67 11.37
CA MET A 1 4.33 12.43 11.54
C MET A 1 3.43 11.25 11.19
N THR A 2 3.89 10.37 10.32
CA THR A 2 3.10 9.22 9.89
C THR A 2 2.88 8.25 11.05
N GLN A 3 1.62 7.89 11.30
CA GLN A 3 1.26 6.89 12.31
C GLN A 3 0.69 5.62 11.69
N PHE A 4 0.12 5.72 10.51
CA PHE A 4 -0.56 4.63 9.82
C PHE A 4 -0.07 4.51 8.39
N VAL A 5 0.25 3.29 7.97
CA VAL A 5 0.68 2.98 6.61
C VAL A 5 -0.37 2.05 6.00
N LEU A 6 -0.98 2.50 4.91
CA LEU A 6 -1.98 1.73 4.18
C LEU A 6 -1.30 0.78 3.20
N ASP A 7 -1.65 -0.50 3.24
CA ASP A 7 -1.18 -1.43 2.21
C ASP A 7 -1.97 -1.21 0.90
N THR A 8 -1.57 -1.92 -0.14
CA THR A 8 -2.15 -1.74 -1.49
C THR A 8 -3.63 -2.06 -1.52
N ASP A 9 -4.07 -3.10 -0.82
CA ASP A 9 -5.47 -3.51 -0.81
C ASP A 9 -6.36 -2.46 -0.14
N ILE A 10 -5.90 -1.90 0.98
CA ILE A 10 -6.62 -0.82 1.68
C ILE A 10 -6.67 0.44 0.80
N VAL A 11 -5.57 0.79 0.12
CA VAL A 11 -5.56 1.91 -0.83
C VAL A 11 -6.60 1.69 -1.94
N SER A 12 -6.67 0.47 -2.47
CA SER A 12 -7.67 0.13 -3.49
C SER A 12 -9.10 0.32 -2.97
N LEU A 13 -9.38 -0.11 -1.74
CA LEU A 13 -10.68 0.09 -1.13
C LEU A 13 -10.99 1.59 -0.96
N LEU A 14 -10.01 2.37 -0.55
CA LEU A 14 -10.16 3.83 -0.43
C LEU A 14 -10.47 4.47 -1.78
N GLN A 15 -9.77 4.05 -2.84
CA GLN A 15 -9.98 4.54 -4.21
C GLN A 15 -11.40 4.25 -4.70
N HIS A 16 -11.99 3.13 -4.29
CA HIS A 16 -13.34 2.74 -4.66
C HIS A 16 -14.41 3.26 -3.70
N GLY A 17 -14.02 4.09 -2.72
CA GLY A 17 -14.97 4.72 -1.81
C GLY A 17 -15.56 3.78 -0.75
N HIS A 18 -14.83 2.73 -0.35
CA HIS A 18 -15.27 1.81 0.70
C HIS A 18 -15.58 2.60 1.97
N GLN A 19 -16.83 2.56 2.42
CA GLN A 19 -17.33 3.47 3.46
C GLN A 19 -16.59 3.35 4.78
N THR A 20 -16.31 2.13 5.22
CA THR A 20 -15.64 1.90 6.51
C THR A 20 -14.19 2.41 6.47
N VAL A 21 -13.48 2.17 5.36
CA VAL A 21 -12.11 2.67 5.17
C VAL A 21 -12.12 4.21 5.14
N VAL A 22 -13.01 4.80 4.35
CA VAL A 22 -13.15 6.26 4.27
C VAL A 22 -13.43 6.85 5.65
N GLY A 23 -14.31 6.21 6.43
CA GLY A 23 -14.64 6.64 7.78
C GLY A 23 -13.44 6.63 8.72
N HIS A 24 -12.62 5.58 8.67
CA HIS A 24 -11.39 5.51 9.48
C HIS A 24 -10.39 6.59 9.08
N ILE A 25 -10.17 6.77 7.78
CA ILE A 25 -9.26 7.81 7.27
C ILE A 25 -9.69 9.19 7.78
N GLY A 26 -11.00 9.47 7.75
CA GLY A 26 -11.53 10.77 8.16
C GLY A 26 -11.36 11.10 9.64
N ARG A 27 -11.02 10.13 10.47
CA ARG A 27 -10.76 10.32 11.92
C ARG A 27 -9.34 10.78 12.22
N HIS A 28 -8.48 10.82 11.21
CA HIS A 28 -7.07 11.15 11.38
C HIS A 28 -6.70 12.38 10.56
N ARG A 29 -5.63 13.06 10.98
CA ARG A 29 -5.09 14.17 10.19
C ARG A 29 -4.42 13.61 8.92
N PRO A 30 -4.44 14.39 7.82
CA PRO A 30 -3.82 13.93 6.58
C PRO A 30 -2.35 13.53 6.70
N ASP A 31 -1.59 14.18 7.61
CA ASP A 31 -0.17 13.87 7.82
C ASP A 31 0.09 12.61 8.63
N GLU A 32 -0.95 12.03 9.23
CA GLU A 32 -0.83 10.80 10.02
C GLU A 32 -0.95 9.53 9.17
N VAL A 33 -1.50 9.64 7.98
CA VAL A 33 -1.84 8.48 7.13
C VAL A 33 -1.04 8.56 5.84
N ALA A 34 -0.30 7.50 5.55
CA ALA A 34 0.54 7.43 4.35
C ALA A 34 0.33 6.08 3.65
N THR A 35 0.79 5.99 2.43
CA THR A 35 1.02 4.72 1.76
C THR A 35 2.51 4.60 1.43
N THR A 36 2.90 3.62 0.61
CA THR A 36 4.30 3.38 0.29
C THR A 36 4.53 3.41 -1.21
N ILE A 37 5.81 3.58 -1.57
CA ILE A 37 6.24 3.46 -2.97
C ILE A 37 5.95 2.07 -3.54
N ILE A 38 5.87 1.06 -2.70
CA ILE A 38 5.54 -0.32 -3.12
C ILE A 38 4.09 -0.38 -3.64
N THR A 39 3.16 0.32 -2.99
CA THR A 39 1.78 0.41 -3.47
C THR A 39 1.73 1.11 -4.84
N VAL A 40 2.52 2.18 -5.01
CA VAL A 40 2.65 2.84 -6.32
C VAL A 40 3.14 1.85 -7.37
N GLU A 41 4.20 1.12 -7.06
CA GLU A 41 4.74 0.08 -7.95
C GLU A 41 3.69 -0.94 -8.35
N GLU A 42 2.93 -1.47 -7.38
CA GLU A 42 1.93 -2.49 -7.65
C GLU A 42 0.81 -1.97 -8.55
N GLN A 43 0.31 -0.77 -8.28
CA GLN A 43 -0.79 -0.20 -9.07
C GLN A 43 -0.33 0.17 -10.48
N LEU A 44 0.85 0.75 -10.64
CA LEU A 44 1.39 1.07 -11.96
C LEU A 44 1.71 -0.20 -12.75
N SER A 45 2.23 -1.23 -12.08
CA SER A 45 2.52 -2.52 -12.71
C SER A 45 1.27 -3.16 -13.31
N ALA A 46 0.12 -3.05 -12.60
CA ALA A 46 -1.15 -3.56 -13.11
C ALA A 46 -1.56 -2.84 -14.40
N TRP A 47 -1.40 -1.51 -14.48
CA TRP A 47 -1.71 -0.74 -15.68
C TRP A 47 -0.75 -1.04 -16.81
N TYR A 48 0.55 -1.19 -16.53
CA TYR A 48 1.54 -1.59 -17.55
C TYR A 48 1.19 -2.94 -18.17
N THR A 49 0.71 -3.89 -17.37
CA THR A 49 0.27 -5.18 -17.89
C THR A 49 -0.89 -5.01 -18.89
N LEU A 50 -1.86 -4.17 -18.56
CA LEU A 50 -2.99 -3.92 -19.45
C LEU A 50 -2.55 -3.19 -20.72
N LEU A 51 -1.59 -2.26 -20.63
CA LEU A 51 -1.03 -1.60 -21.82
C LEU A 51 -0.39 -2.61 -22.77
N ARG A 52 0.35 -3.58 -22.22
CA ARG A 52 0.98 -4.61 -23.06
C ARG A 52 -0.01 -5.56 -23.72
N ARG A 53 -1.19 -5.73 -23.11
CA ARG A 53 -2.25 -6.60 -23.66
C ARG A 53 -3.13 -5.90 -24.69
N ALA A 54 -3.09 -4.58 -24.78
CA ALA A 54 -3.90 -3.82 -25.73
C ALA A 54 -3.45 -4.16 -27.17
N LYS A 55 -4.43 -4.43 -28.03
CA LYS A 55 -4.19 -4.82 -29.43
C LYS A 55 -4.36 -3.67 -30.39
N THR A 56 -5.09 -2.63 -30.01
CA THR A 56 -5.35 -1.45 -30.84
C THR A 56 -5.01 -0.18 -30.07
N THR A 57 -4.77 0.90 -30.82
CA THR A 57 -4.52 2.21 -30.24
C THR A 57 -5.70 2.67 -29.37
N LEU A 58 -6.92 2.40 -29.81
CA LEU A 58 -8.12 2.80 -29.08
C LEU A 58 -8.22 2.10 -27.72
N GLU A 59 -7.79 0.85 -27.63
CA GLU A 59 -7.77 0.11 -26.36
C GLU A 59 -6.81 0.69 -25.33
N LEU A 60 -5.81 1.45 -25.76
CA LEU A 60 -4.88 2.12 -24.82
C LEU A 60 -5.54 3.26 -24.05
N VAL A 61 -6.56 3.90 -24.63
CA VAL A 61 -7.15 5.13 -24.08
C VAL A 61 -7.68 4.92 -22.65
N PRO A 62 -8.56 3.93 -22.37
CA PRO A 62 -9.05 3.78 -20.99
C PRO A 62 -7.96 3.41 -20.00
N VAL A 63 -6.91 2.70 -20.44
CA VAL A 63 -5.80 2.33 -19.55
C VAL A 63 -5.02 3.58 -19.16
N TYR A 64 -4.66 4.43 -20.12
CA TYR A 64 -3.95 5.68 -19.81
C TYR A 64 -4.79 6.63 -18.94
N GLU A 65 -6.09 6.69 -19.18
CA GLU A 65 -6.99 7.49 -18.36
C GLU A 65 -6.95 7.02 -16.89
N ARG A 66 -7.02 5.69 -16.68
CA ARG A 66 -6.97 5.12 -15.33
C ARG A 66 -5.61 5.29 -14.67
N MET A 67 -4.51 5.21 -15.45
CA MET A 67 -3.18 5.53 -14.92
C MET A 67 -3.13 6.97 -14.43
N SER A 68 -3.68 7.89 -15.20
CA SER A 68 -3.73 9.30 -14.82
C SER A 68 -4.51 9.51 -13.53
N ASP A 69 -5.67 8.84 -13.40
CA ASP A 69 -6.49 8.91 -12.20
C ASP A 69 -5.76 8.33 -10.98
N THR A 70 -5.07 7.21 -11.17
CA THR A 70 -4.27 6.57 -10.11
C THR A 70 -3.20 7.52 -9.58
N ILE A 71 -2.46 8.18 -10.49
CA ILE A 71 -1.40 9.11 -10.11
C ILE A 71 -1.99 10.30 -9.35
N ARG A 72 -3.10 10.86 -9.84
CA ARG A 72 -3.77 11.97 -9.16
C ARG A 72 -4.24 11.59 -7.75
N PHE A 73 -4.79 10.39 -7.60
CA PHE A 73 -5.23 9.90 -6.30
C PHE A 73 -4.04 9.74 -5.35
N LEU A 74 -3.01 9.03 -5.79
CA LEU A 74 -1.84 8.74 -4.95
C LEU A 74 -1.09 10.02 -4.56
N SER A 75 -1.15 11.07 -5.39
CA SER A 75 -0.50 12.35 -5.08
C SER A 75 -1.11 13.05 -3.87
N ARG A 76 -2.30 12.63 -3.43
CA ARG A 76 -2.97 13.20 -2.25
C ARG A 76 -2.52 12.56 -0.94
N LEU A 77 -1.77 11.47 -1.01
CA LEU A 77 -1.27 10.75 0.15
C LEU A 77 0.24 10.96 0.27
N PRO A 78 0.77 11.12 1.47
CA PRO A 78 2.22 10.95 1.66
C PRO A 78 2.62 9.55 1.19
N VAL A 79 3.71 9.46 0.44
CA VAL A 79 4.23 8.20 -0.09
C VAL A 79 5.61 7.96 0.54
N LEU A 80 5.70 6.93 1.38
CA LEU A 80 6.95 6.58 2.05
C LEU A 80 7.82 5.74 1.13
N THR A 81 9.11 6.06 1.07
CA THR A 81 10.06 5.33 0.24
C THR A 81 10.57 4.06 0.93
N PHE A 82 11.15 3.16 0.16
CA PHE A 82 11.90 2.03 0.67
C PHE A 82 13.33 2.51 0.93
N SER A 83 13.60 2.86 2.18
CA SER A 83 14.84 3.54 2.58
C SER A 83 15.93 2.54 2.99
N GLU A 84 17.14 3.07 3.23
CA GLU A 84 18.22 2.29 3.80
C GLU A 84 17.87 1.68 5.15
N ARG A 85 16.99 2.33 5.93
CA ARG A 85 16.52 1.80 7.21
C ARG A 85 15.56 0.64 7.03
N ALA A 86 14.76 0.63 5.97
CA ALA A 86 13.82 -0.44 5.68
C ALA A 86 14.51 -1.71 5.17
N ALA A 87 15.62 -1.59 4.48
CA ALA A 87 16.29 -2.72 3.84
C ALA A 87 16.66 -3.85 4.81
N PRO A 88 17.37 -3.60 5.93
CA PRO A 88 17.68 -4.68 6.87
C PRO A 88 16.45 -5.24 7.58
N VAL A 89 15.43 -4.41 7.80
CA VAL A 89 14.15 -4.87 8.35
C VAL A 89 13.50 -5.86 7.38
N TYR A 90 13.49 -5.55 6.09
CA TYR A 90 12.97 -6.46 5.07
C TYR A 90 13.69 -7.81 5.11
N ASP A 91 15.02 -7.81 5.16
CA ASP A 91 15.80 -9.04 5.17
C ASP A 91 15.44 -9.90 6.38
N GLN A 92 15.26 -9.27 7.54
CA GLN A 92 14.86 -9.96 8.76
C GLN A 92 13.45 -10.54 8.64
N LEU A 93 12.49 -9.76 8.14
CA LEU A 93 11.11 -10.22 7.93
C LEU A 93 11.05 -11.37 6.92
N ARG A 94 11.87 -11.30 5.88
CA ARG A 94 11.95 -12.36 4.86
C ARG A 94 12.38 -13.68 5.47
N ARG A 95 13.30 -13.67 6.41
CA ARG A 95 13.74 -14.88 7.12
C ARG A 95 12.65 -15.41 8.06
N GLN A 96 11.91 -14.52 8.72
CA GLN A 96 10.84 -14.92 9.66
C GLN A 96 9.59 -15.39 8.94
N LYS A 97 9.27 -14.81 7.80
CA LYS A 97 8.01 -15.02 7.07
C LYS A 97 8.27 -15.37 5.61
N PRO A 98 8.95 -16.50 5.32
CA PRO A 98 9.36 -16.80 3.95
C PRO A 98 8.21 -17.05 2.97
N ARG A 99 7.00 -17.33 3.50
CA ARG A 99 5.81 -17.60 2.66
C ARG A 99 4.98 -16.36 2.36
N VAL A 100 5.22 -15.25 3.05
CA VAL A 100 4.54 -14.00 2.77
C VAL A 100 5.14 -13.36 1.53
N GLY A 101 4.31 -12.76 0.68
CA GLY A 101 4.75 -12.14 -0.56
C GLY A 101 5.80 -11.06 -0.34
N ARG A 102 6.74 -10.95 -1.26
CA ARG A 102 7.87 -10.00 -1.13
C ARG A 102 7.42 -8.55 -1.07
N LEU A 103 6.40 -8.20 -1.86
CA LEU A 103 5.90 -6.82 -1.86
C LEU A 103 5.23 -6.48 -0.54
N ASP A 104 4.44 -7.41 0.01
CA ASP A 104 3.81 -7.23 1.32
C ASP A 104 4.87 -7.06 2.42
N LEU A 105 5.94 -7.83 2.37
CA LEU A 105 7.04 -7.71 3.33
C LEU A 105 7.80 -6.39 3.18
N ARG A 106 7.93 -5.87 1.96
CA ARG A 106 8.53 -4.55 1.74
C ARG A 106 7.67 -3.45 2.35
N ILE A 107 6.35 -3.54 2.19
CA ILE A 107 5.41 -2.60 2.81
C ILE A 107 5.55 -2.67 4.35
N ALA A 108 5.56 -3.88 4.91
CA ALA A 108 5.72 -4.07 6.35
C ALA A 108 7.05 -3.51 6.84
N ALA A 109 8.14 -3.71 6.10
CA ALA A 109 9.46 -3.18 6.45
C ALA A 109 9.46 -1.64 6.52
N ILE A 110 8.77 -0.99 5.58
CA ILE A 110 8.62 0.47 5.60
C ILE A 110 7.86 0.90 6.87
N ALA A 111 6.74 0.22 7.17
CA ALA A 111 5.96 0.54 8.36
C ALA A 111 6.78 0.40 9.65
N VAL A 112 7.51 -0.70 9.79
CA VAL A 112 8.38 -0.95 10.95
C VAL A 112 9.44 0.16 11.06
N SER A 113 10.08 0.54 9.94
CA SER A 113 11.13 1.55 9.96
C SER A 113 10.63 2.94 10.38
N HIS A 114 9.32 3.19 10.25
CA HIS A 114 8.68 4.43 10.69
C HIS A 114 7.98 4.29 12.04
N HIS A 115 8.05 3.14 12.68
CA HIS A 115 7.31 2.84 13.92
C HIS A 115 5.80 3.09 13.75
N ALA A 116 5.28 2.81 12.57
CA ALA A 116 3.90 3.05 12.20
C ALA A 116 3.08 1.76 12.26
N VAL A 117 1.77 1.93 12.43
CA VAL A 117 0.81 0.84 12.36
C VAL A 117 0.56 0.49 10.89
N LEU A 118 0.62 -0.79 10.55
CA LEU A 118 0.27 -1.27 9.21
C LEU A 118 -1.25 -1.49 9.15
N VAL A 119 -1.89 -0.82 8.21
CA VAL A 119 -3.32 -1.01 7.94
C VAL A 119 -3.47 -1.98 6.79
N THR A 120 -4.00 -3.15 7.07
CA THR A 120 -4.10 -4.27 6.13
C THR A 120 -5.30 -5.15 6.47
N ARG A 121 -5.89 -5.79 5.46
CA ARG A 121 -6.90 -6.83 5.68
C ARG A 121 -6.26 -8.16 6.03
N ASN A 122 -4.99 -8.33 5.75
CA ASN A 122 -4.26 -9.58 5.91
C ASN A 122 -3.58 -9.64 7.28
N LEU A 123 -4.38 -9.65 8.34
CA LEU A 123 -3.86 -9.67 9.72
C LEU A 123 -3.03 -10.92 9.99
N ARG A 124 -3.44 -12.06 9.45
CA ARG A 124 -2.84 -13.35 9.73
C ARG A 124 -1.36 -13.42 9.35
N ASP A 125 -0.97 -12.77 8.27
CA ASP A 125 0.42 -12.80 7.80
C ASP A 125 1.36 -11.95 8.66
N PHE A 126 0.83 -11.00 9.43
CA PHE A 126 1.64 -9.98 10.10
C PHE A 126 1.47 -9.92 11.62
N GLU A 127 0.39 -10.50 12.18
CA GLU A 127 0.04 -10.29 13.59
C GLU A 127 1.06 -10.87 14.58
N ASP A 128 1.89 -11.82 14.15
CA ASP A 128 2.92 -12.43 15.00
C ASP A 128 4.30 -11.77 14.87
N ILE A 129 4.39 -10.64 14.18
CA ILE A 129 5.63 -9.85 14.09
C ILE A 129 5.66 -8.88 15.25
N ASP A 130 6.58 -9.09 16.20
CA ASP A 130 6.64 -8.33 17.47
C ASP A 130 6.82 -6.83 17.25
N SER A 131 7.58 -6.44 16.24
CA SER A 131 7.89 -5.03 15.97
C SER A 131 6.82 -4.31 15.16
N LEU A 132 5.69 -4.96 14.85
CA LEU A 132 4.67 -4.44 13.96
C LEU A 132 3.28 -4.55 14.59
N ILE A 133 2.57 -3.43 14.65
CA ILE A 133 1.16 -3.41 15.01
C ILE A 133 0.35 -3.36 13.71
N VAL A 134 -0.67 -4.22 13.60
CA VAL A 134 -1.51 -4.30 12.41
C VAL A 134 -2.97 -4.09 12.78
N VAL A 135 -3.70 -3.39 11.92
CA VAL A 135 -5.14 -3.15 12.07
C VAL A 135 -5.83 -3.29 10.71
N ASP A 136 -7.09 -3.68 10.75
CA ASP A 136 -7.92 -3.78 9.55
C ASP A 136 -9.01 -2.69 9.58
N TRP A 137 -8.87 -1.68 8.74
CA TRP A 137 -9.84 -0.59 8.64
C TRP A 137 -11.00 -0.89 7.68
N SER A 138 -11.03 -2.06 7.08
CA SER A 138 -12.17 -2.49 6.26
C SER A 138 -13.33 -3.01 7.11
N ARG A 139 -13.11 -3.20 8.40
CA ARG A 139 -14.09 -3.65 9.39
C ARG A 139 -14.30 -2.59 10.46
N GLU A 140 -15.49 -2.58 11.04
CA GLU A 140 -15.81 -1.69 12.16
C GLU A 140 -15.17 -2.13 13.49
#